data_4f847215607f89ddf4ab689562ae1aa6
#
_entry.id   4f847215607f89ddf4ab689562ae1aa6
#
_cell.length_a   1.000
_cell.length_b   1.000
_cell.length_c   1.000
_cell.angle_alpha   90.00
_cell.angle_beta   90.00
_cell.angle_gamma   90.00
#
_symmetry.space_group_name_H-M   'P 1'
#
loop_
_entity.id
_entity.type
_entity.pdbx_description
1 polymer ?
#
loop_
_entity_poly.entity_id
_entity_poly.type
_entity_poly.pdbx_seq_one_letter_code
_entity_poly.pdbx_strand_id
1 'polypeptide(L)'
;MPYAVTSDEVKLYYEEVGQGTPILFVHEFAGDHRSWEPQLREFGRRYRCITYAARGYKPSDVPSDPSAYTYMHVMRDALSVLDHLYIDRAHLIGLSMGGYTALQVALNHPGR
;
A
#
# COMPACT_ATOMS: atom_id res chain seq x y z
N MET A 1 4.65 2.09 16.25
CA MET A 1 4.43 1.50 14.93
C MET A 1 3.95 2.56 13.96
N PRO A 2 4.48 2.59 12.74
CA PRO A 2 4.06 3.62 11.77
C PRO A 2 2.73 3.26 11.09
N TYR A 3 1.81 4.20 11.13
CA TYR A 3 0.50 4.05 10.52
C TYR A 3 0.16 5.25 9.66
N ALA A 4 -0.44 4.97 8.51
CA ALA A 4 -1.10 5.99 7.70
C ALA A 4 -2.60 5.93 8.00
N VAL A 5 -3.23 7.08 8.24
CA VAL A 5 -4.66 7.14 8.57
C VAL A 5 -5.43 7.60 7.34
N THR A 6 -6.43 6.83 6.93
CA THR A 6 -7.25 7.14 5.76
C THR A 6 -8.32 8.18 6.09
N SER A 7 -9.00 8.68 5.06
CA SER A 7 -10.08 9.65 5.25
C SER A 7 -11.27 9.08 6.03
N ASP A 8 -11.47 7.75 5.99
CA ASP A 8 -12.49 7.07 6.79
C ASP A 8 -11.91 6.50 8.10
N GLU A 9 -10.77 7.04 8.54
CA GLU A 9 -10.16 6.78 9.85
C GLU A 9 -9.72 5.33 10.06
N VAL A 10 -9.29 4.67 9.01
CA VAL A 10 -8.70 3.34 9.08
C VAL A 10 -7.18 3.50 9.16
N LYS A 11 -6.56 2.83 10.13
CA LYS A 11 -5.10 2.87 10.30
C LYS A 11 -4.46 1.76 9.49
N LEU A 12 -3.57 2.13 8.60
CA LEU A 12 -2.84 1.20 7.74
C LEU A 12 -1.39 1.14 8.20
N TYR A 13 -0.96 -0.02 8.66
CA TYR A 13 0.43 -0.23 9.05
C TYR A 13 1.31 -0.29 7.81
N TYR A 14 2.42 0.43 7.82
CA TYR A 14 3.37 0.40 6.72
C TYR A 14 4.80 0.26 7.24
N GLU A 15 5.68 -0.18 6.34
CA GLU A 15 7.12 -0.23 6.57
C GLU A 15 7.82 0.34 5.37
N GLU A 16 8.98 0.97 5.58
CA GLU A 16 9.76 1.45 4.46
C GLU A 16 11.25 1.15 4.65
N VAL A 17 11.92 0.92 3.53
CA VAL A 17 13.33 0.57 3.47
C VAL A 17 13.96 1.30 2.30
N GLY A 18 15.16 1.84 2.53
CA GLY A 18 15.93 2.42 1.44
C GLY A 18 15.62 3.86 1.13
N GLN A 19 16.29 4.37 0.12
CA GLN A 19 16.18 5.75 -0.35
C GLN A 19 16.18 5.76 -1.87
N GLY A 20 15.63 6.81 -2.44
CA GLY A 20 15.61 6.99 -3.89
C GLY A 20 14.19 7.05 -4.42
N THR A 21 14.01 6.62 -5.66
CA THR A 21 12.71 6.61 -6.30
C THR A 21 11.74 5.72 -5.53
N PRO A 22 10.53 6.20 -5.20
CA PRO A 22 9.59 5.42 -4.39
C PRO A 22 8.96 4.28 -5.18
N ILE A 23 8.83 3.13 -4.52
CA ILE A 23 8.08 1.98 -5.01
C ILE A 23 7.13 1.56 -3.90
N LEU A 24 5.84 1.50 -4.22
CA LEU A 24 4.81 0.99 -3.30
C LEU A 24 4.44 -0.43 -3.70
N PHE A 25 4.57 -1.35 -2.76
CA PHE A 25 4.26 -2.76 -2.97
C PHE A 25 2.91 -3.08 -2.35
N VAL A 26 2.02 -3.70 -3.13
CA VAL A 26 0.66 -4.03 -2.70
C VAL A 26 0.47 -5.54 -2.70
N HIS A 27 0.23 -6.10 -1.52
CA HIS A 27 0.26 -7.55 -1.33
C HIS A 27 -0.98 -8.28 -1.86
N GLU A 28 -0.86 -9.60 -2.00
CA GLU A 28 -1.92 -10.48 -2.45
C GLU A 28 -2.91 -10.81 -1.31
N PHE A 29 -4.03 -11.42 -1.67
CA PHE A 29 -5.11 -11.72 -0.71
C PHE A 29 -4.65 -12.60 0.45
N ALA A 30 -3.83 -13.60 0.17
CA ALA A 30 -3.42 -14.58 1.17
C ALA A 30 -2.21 -14.14 2.00
N GLY A 31 -1.63 -12.98 1.69
CA GLY A 31 -0.44 -12.48 2.38
C GLY A 31 -0.71 -11.23 3.20
N ASP A 32 0.33 -10.46 3.43
CA ASP A 32 0.27 -9.15 4.08
C ASP A 32 1.53 -8.36 3.69
N HIS A 33 1.83 -7.28 4.43
CA HIS A 33 2.99 -6.43 4.14
C HIS A 33 4.32 -7.20 4.14
N ARG A 34 4.39 -8.37 4.78
CA ARG A 34 5.62 -9.17 4.86
C ARG A 34 5.87 -9.99 3.61
N SER A 35 4.89 -10.11 2.72
CA SER A 35 5.03 -10.88 1.48
C SER A 35 6.17 -10.39 0.61
N TRP A 36 6.56 -9.13 0.76
CA TRP A 36 7.54 -8.48 -0.09
C TRP A 36 8.97 -8.47 0.50
N GLU A 37 9.20 -9.16 1.59
CA GLU A 37 10.50 -9.11 2.25
C GLU A 37 11.69 -9.41 1.33
N PRO A 38 11.66 -10.45 0.48
CA PRO A 38 12.78 -10.70 -0.44
C PRO A 38 13.02 -9.53 -1.41
N GLN A 39 11.95 -8.94 -1.92
CA GLN A 39 12.04 -7.82 -2.84
C GLN A 39 12.58 -6.57 -2.15
N LEU A 40 12.17 -6.34 -0.89
CA LEU A 40 12.65 -5.19 -0.12
C LEU A 40 14.16 -5.29 0.12
N ARG A 41 14.68 -6.49 0.36
CA ARG A 41 16.13 -6.69 0.54
C ARG A 41 16.91 -6.30 -0.69
N GLU A 42 16.39 -6.63 -1.87
CA GLU A 42 17.08 -6.36 -3.12
C GLU A 42 16.86 -4.90 -3.56
N PHE A 43 15.60 -4.47 -3.67
CA PHE A 43 15.28 -3.15 -4.19
C PHE A 43 15.60 -2.03 -3.20
N GLY A 44 15.59 -2.32 -1.90
CA GLY A 44 15.92 -1.33 -0.87
C GLY A 44 17.33 -0.79 -0.96
N ARG A 45 18.19 -1.40 -1.76
CA ARG A 45 19.55 -0.89 -1.99
C ARG A 45 19.57 0.35 -2.86
N ARG A 46 18.57 0.55 -3.71
CA ARG A 46 18.54 1.60 -4.73
C ARG A 46 17.27 2.42 -4.72
N TYR A 47 16.21 1.91 -4.12
CA TYR A 47 14.90 2.54 -4.17
C TYR A 47 14.35 2.73 -2.77
N ARG A 48 13.44 3.67 -2.64
CA ARG A 48 12.65 3.83 -1.42
C ARG A 48 11.46 2.90 -1.53
N CYS A 49 11.52 1.78 -0.82
CA CYS A 49 10.51 0.73 -0.89
C CYS A 49 9.54 0.85 0.26
N ILE A 50 8.24 0.93 -0.04
CA ILE A 50 7.17 1.01 0.95
C ILE A 50 6.27 -0.20 0.77
N THR A 51 5.96 -0.88 1.88
CA THR A 51 4.97 -1.95 1.90
C THR A 51 3.97 -1.64 3.01
N TYR A 52 2.73 -2.05 2.86
CA TYR A 52 1.71 -1.82 3.87
C TYR A 52 0.76 -3.02 3.94
N ALA A 53 0.15 -3.20 5.11
CA ALA A 53 -0.90 -4.18 5.30
C ALA A 53 -2.22 -3.52 4.89
N ALA A 54 -2.96 -4.14 3.97
CA ALA A 54 -4.24 -3.61 3.51
C ALA A 54 -5.26 -3.60 4.65
N ARG A 55 -6.32 -2.80 4.50
CA ARG A 55 -7.42 -2.84 5.47
C ARG A 55 -7.94 -4.27 5.58
N GLY A 56 -8.23 -4.69 6.79
CA GLY A 56 -8.63 -6.06 7.05
C GLY A 56 -7.46 -7.01 7.33
N TYR A 57 -6.22 -6.54 7.22
CA TYR A 57 -5.01 -7.35 7.45
C TYR A 57 -4.22 -6.75 8.61
N LYS A 58 -4.13 -7.48 9.72
CA LYS A 58 -3.35 -7.01 10.86
C LYS A 58 -1.89 -6.80 10.49
N PRO A 59 -1.20 -5.81 11.07
CA PRO A 59 -1.62 -4.95 12.17
C PRO A 59 -2.43 -3.72 11.75
N SER A 60 -2.86 -3.62 10.50
CA SER A 60 -3.79 -2.58 10.09
C SER A 60 -5.17 -2.82 10.71
N ASP A 61 -6.01 -1.78 10.73
CA ASP A 61 -7.37 -1.91 11.25
C ASP A 61 -8.18 -2.89 10.40
N VAL A 62 -9.11 -3.58 11.07
CA VAL A 62 -10.01 -4.55 10.44
C VAL A 62 -11.44 -4.06 10.64
N PRO A 63 -11.94 -3.16 9.77
CA PRO A 63 -13.33 -2.71 9.87
C PRO A 63 -14.31 -3.88 9.81
N SER A 64 -15.33 -3.86 10.65
CA SER A 64 -16.30 -4.95 10.73
C SER A 64 -17.41 -4.86 9.67
N ASP A 65 -17.67 -3.66 9.14
CA ASP A 65 -18.70 -3.44 8.15
C ASP A 65 -18.23 -3.87 6.76
N PRO A 66 -18.88 -4.84 6.10
CA PRO A 66 -18.48 -5.26 4.75
C PRO A 66 -18.45 -4.12 3.73
N SER A 67 -19.25 -3.08 3.90
CA SER A 67 -19.27 -1.94 2.98
C SER A 67 -17.98 -1.13 3.01
N ALA A 68 -17.13 -1.34 4.01
CA ALA A 68 -15.82 -0.68 4.11
C ALA A 68 -14.75 -1.33 3.22
N TYR A 69 -15.09 -2.39 2.47
CA TYR A 69 -14.13 -3.16 1.69
C TYR A 69 -14.37 -3.09 0.18
N THR A 70 -14.87 -1.97 -0.31
CA THR A 70 -15.03 -1.80 -1.76
C THR A 70 -13.67 -1.58 -2.43
N TYR A 71 -13.60 -1.83 -3.75
CA TYR A 71 -12.37 -1.55 -4.49
C TYR A 71 -11.98 -0.08 -4.43
N MET A 72 -12.94 0.82 -4.27
CA MET A 72 -12.67 2.26 -4.12
C MET A 72 -11.94 2.54 -2.81
N HIS A 73 -12.35 1.89 -1.72
CA HIS A 73 -11.64 2.02 -0.45
C HIS A 73 -10.20 1.51 -0.56
N VAL A 74 -10.03 0.35 -1.17
CA VAL A 74 -8.71 -0.27 -1.28
C VAL A 74 -7.77 0.58 -2.16
N MET A 75 -8.30 1.13 -3.26
CA MET A 75 -7.54 2.03 -4.11
C MET A 75 -7.12 3.30 -3.35
N ARG A 76 -8.06 3.91 -2.64
CA ARG A 76 -7.79 5.13 -1.86
C ARG A 76 -6.80 4.87 -0.73
N ASP A 77 -6.78 3.67 -0.18
CA ASP A 77 -5.81 3.30 0.85
C ASP A 77 -4.39 3.40 0.34
N ALA A 78 -4.14 2.91 -0.87
CA ALA A 78 -2.80 3.02 -1.47
C ALA A 78 -2.40 4.49 -1.61
N LEU A 79 -3.33 5.33 -2.07
CA LEU A 79 -3.07 6.77 -2.16
C LEU A 79 -2.84 7.40 -0.80
N SER A 80 -3.57 6.95 0.22
CA SER A 80 -3.41 7.47 1.59
C SER A 80 -2.02 7.19 2.14
N VAL A 81 -1.46 6.02 1.85
CA VAL A 81 -0.09 5.70 2.27
C VAL A 81 0.90 6.65 1.59
N LEU A 82 0.74 6.88 0.30
CA LEU A 82 1.60 7.81 -0.43
C LEU A 82 1.47 9.23 0.11
N ASP A 83 0.23 9.69 0.36
CA ASP A 83 -0.01 11.03 0.89
C ASP A 83 0.58 11.20 2.28
N HIS A 84 0.44 10.19 3.14
CA HIS A 84 1.01 10.22 4.48
C HIS A 84 2.53 10.41 4.46
N LEU A 85 3.19 9.81 3.47
CA LEU A 85 4.63 9.89 3.32
C LEU A 85 5.09 11.05 2.43
N TYR A 86 4.15 11.92 2.01
CA TYR A 86 4.42 13.07 1.13
C TYR A 86 5.06 12.63 -0.19
N ILE A 87 4.63 11.48 -0.71
CA ILE A 87 5.10 10.96 -1.99
C ILE A 87 4.11 11.35 -3.07
N ASP A 88 4.57 12.17 -4.02
CA ASP A 88 3.72 12.65 -5.10
C ASP A 88 3.47 11.55 -6.13
N ARG A 89 4.53 10.84 -6.52
CA ARG A 89 4.47 9.78 -7.54
C ARG A 89 5.31 8.60 -7.12
N ALA A 90 4.85 7.39 -7.46
CA ALA A 90 5.57 6.16 -7.12
C ALA A 90 5.31 5.10 -8.19
N HIS A 91 6.25 4.17 -8.32
CA HIS A 91 5.97 2.93 -9.03
C HIS A 91 5.09 2.07 -8.13
N LEU A 92 4.14 1.37 -8.71
CA LEU A 92 3.25 0.48 -7.99
C LEU A 92 3.49 -0.94 -8.47
N ILE A 93 3.82 -1.82 -7.54
CA ILE A 93 4.00 -3.25 -7.83
C ILE A 93 2.98 -3.99 -6.98
N GLY A 94 2.12 -4.75 -7.64
CA GLY A 94 1.08 -5.50 -6.96
C GLY A 94 1.01 -6.94 -7.45
N LEU A 95 0.57 -7.81 -6.57
CA LEU A 95 0.37 -9.23 -6.88
C LEU A 95 -1.08 -9.59 -6.64
N SER A 96 -1.74 -10.19 -7.64
CA SER A 96 -3.14 -10.64 -7.57
C SER A 96 -4.06 -9.49 -7.14
N MET A 97 -4.68 -9.57 -5.96
CA MET A 97 -5.50 -8.49 -5.40
C MET A 97 -4.75 -7.16 -5.39
N GLY A 98 -3.48 -7.19 -5.01
CA GLY A 98 -2.62 -5.99 -5.01
C GLY A 98 -2.39 -5.47 -6.41
N GLY A 99 -2.28 -6.37 -7.40
CA GLY A 99 -2.16 -5.98 -8.80
C GLY A 99 -3.40 -5.26 -9.30
N TYR A 100 -4.57 -5.70 -8.88
CA TYR A 100 -5.83 -5.01 -9.21
C TYR A 100 -5.83 -3.60 -8.62
N THR A 101 -5.42 -3.45 -7.38
CA THR A 101 -5.30 -2.15 -6.73
C THR A 101 -4.36 -1.22 -7.51
N ALA A 102 -3.19 -1.74 -7.91
CA ALA A 102 -2.22 -0.96 -8.67
C ALA A 102 -2.81 -0.48 -10.00
N LEU A 103 -3.54 -1.35 -10.69
CA LEU A 103 -4.21 -0.99 -11.95
C LEU A 103 -5.28 0.08 -11.72
N GLN A 104 -6.05 -0.03 -10.64
CA GLN A 104 -7.07 0.97 -10.33
C GLN A 104 -6.46 2.35 -10.08
N VAL A 105 -5.34 2.41 -9.36
CA VAL A 105 -4.63 3.67 -9.15
C VAL A 105 -4.16 4.24 -10.49
N ALA A 106 -3.56 3.41 -11.34
CA ALA A 106 -3.05 3.86 -12.63
C ALA A 106 -4.16 4.39 -13.54
N LEU A 107 -5.33 3.75 -13.51
CA LEU A 107 -6.46 4.15 -14.34
C LEU A 107 -7.13 5.44 -13.85
N ASN A 108 -7.29 5.59 -12.54
CA ASN A 108 -8.06 6.69 -11.98
C ASN A 108 -7.20 7.85 -11.50
N HIS A 109 -5.92 7.61 -11.25
CA HIS A 109 -4.98 8.62 -10.76
C HIS A 109 -3.64 8.51 -11.49
N PRO A 110 -3.61 8.71 -12.82
CA PRO A 110 -2.39 8.46 -13.60
C PRO A 110 -1.22 9.38 -13.24
N GLY A 111 -1.47 10.43 -12.48
CA GLY A 111 -0.42 11.32 -11.98
C GLY A 111 0.33 10.79 -10.77
N ARG A 112 -0.07 9.68 -10.24
CA ARG A 112 0.52 9.11 -9.02
C ARG A 112 1.29 7.85 -9.34
#